data_e2c036b78517221e5399159d14406289
#
_entry.id   e2c036b78517221e5399159d14406289
#
_cell.length_a   1.000
_cell.length_b   1.000
_cell.length_c   1.000
_cell.angle_alpha   90.00
_cell.angle_beta   90.00
_cell.angle_gamma   90.00
#
_symmetry.space_group_name_H-M   'P 1'
#
loop_
_entity.id
_entity.type
_entity.pdbx_description
1 polymer ?
#
loop_
_entity_poly.entity_id
_entity_poly.type
_entity_poly.pdbx_seq_one_letter_code
_entity_poly.pdbx_strand_id
1 'polypeptide(L)'
;FAHRRATVKRVLDDLEREGAEFVVGLTHQEIGEDEALAREFGDRIDWIVGGHEHVAQFLRVGATTITKADADAKTAYRIDVRPTAGGERPAFTATAALVELDKSVELDSDMVRHVATSLVRLATAIEGKTGRKLLDVVATTEHLLEGTEPTIRGRETALGDLLCDILRDRFDLDLAFVNGGAIRVNDDVPAGGNLRVYELEGIFYYDDKPVIFELTGREILGLLEKSVSQATLGHGRFLQVAGLRFSYEVAPDGKTRVDAADVTVRPAGGTEFAPLELDRRYRAATLDYTWRNGYRDRDW
;
A
#
# COMPACT_ATOMS: atom_id res chain seq x y z
N PHE A 1 -13.98 -0.19 14.85
CA PHE A 1 -12.95 0.17 15.84
C PHE A 1 -13.59 1.08 16.89
N ALA A 2 -13.27 0.87 18.21
CA ALA A 2 -13.67 1.79 19.26
C ALA A 2 -13.15 3.20 18.93
N HIS A 3 -13.85 4.24 19.40
CA HIS A 3 -13.46 5.62 19.14
C HIS A 3 -11.99 5.84 19.49
N ARG A 4 -11.13 5.98 18.47
CA ARG A 4 -9.67 6.08 18.57
C ARG A 4 -9.24 7.04 19.67
N ARG A 5 -9.82 8.25 19.66
CA ARG A 5 -9.54 9.31 20.63
C ARG A 5 -9.79 8.89 22.09
N ALA A 6 -10.95 8.27 22.36
CA ALA A 6 -11.29 7.80 23.71
C ALA A 6 -10.37 6.67 24.18
N THR A 7 -9.96 5.79 23.25
CA THR A 7 -9.02 4.71 23.54
C THR A 7 -7.64 5.24 23.88
N VAL A 8 -7.11 6.16 23.08
CA VAL A 8 -5.81 6.82 23.34
C VAL A 8 -5.84 7.50 24.70
N LYS A 9 -6.86 8.34 24.96
CA LYS A 9 -6.98 9.00 26.26
C LYS A 9 -6.96 8.02 27.43
N ARG A 10 -7.75 6.95 27.37
CA ARG A 10 -7.79 5.93 28.43
C ARG A 10 -6.41 5.28 28.63
N VAL A 11 -5.73 4.90 27.54
CA VAL A 11 -4.40 4.26 27.63
C VAL A 11 -3.38 5.22 28.24
N LEU A 12 -3.41 6.50 27.85
CA LEU A 12 -2.53 7.51 28.43
C LEU A 12 -2.84 7.72 29.94
N ASP A 13 -4.11 7.73 30.35
CA ASP A 13 -4.50 7.82 31.76
C ASP A 13 -4.00 6.59 32.55
N ASP A 14 -4.01 5.40 31.96
CA ASP A 14 -3.47 4.16 32.55
C ASP A 14 -1.94 4.23 32.71
N LEU A 15 -1.21 4.62 31.65
CA LEU A 15 0.26 4.76 31.65
C LEU A 15 0.74 5.79 32.71
N GLU A 16 0.03 6.91 32.81
CA GLU A 16 0.35 7.95 33.81
C GLU A 16 0.17 7.41 35.26
N ARG A 17 -0.89 6.64 35.52
CA ARG A 17 -1.12 5.99 36.81
C ARG A 17 -0.07 4.92 37.14
N GLU A 18 0.45 4.26 36.12
CA GLU A 18 1.51 3.26 36.24
C GLU A 18 2.91 3.88 36.35
N GLY A 19 3.02 5.21 36.23
CA GLY A 19 4.27 5.95 36.39
C GLY A 19 5.16 5.95 35.14
N ALA A 20 4.59 5.82 33.94
CA ALA A 20 5.34 5.97 32.71
C ALA A 20 5.93 7.38 32.60
N GLU A 21 7.22 7.48 32.37
CA GLU A 21 7.96 8.74 32.32
C GLU A 21 8.24 9.21 30.90
N PHE A 22 8.29 8.28 29.93
CA PHE A 22 8.45 8.54 28.50
C PHE A 22 7.47 7.66 27.72
N VAL A 23 6.61 8.29 26.94
CA VAL A 23 5.53 7.58 26.24
C VAL A 23 5.80 7.57 24.73
N VAL A 24 5.80 6.36 24.16
CA VAL A 24 5.93 6.15 22.72
C VAL A 24 4.62 5.64 22.14
N GLY A 25 4.06 6.37 21.18
CA GLY A 25 2.95 5.91 20.35
C GLY A 25 3.46 5.04 19.21
N LEU A 26 3.00 3.79 19.13
CA LEU A 26 3.24 2.94 17.96
C LEU A 26 2.01 2.98 17.06
N THR A 27 2.16 3.52 15.85
CA THR A 27 1.04 3.77 14.94
C THR A 27 1.25 3.13 13.56
N HIS A 28 0.15 2.88 12.85
CA HIS A 28 0.14 2.56 11.44
C HIS A 28 -1.04 3.28 10.78
N GLN A 29 -0.85 4.55 10.47
CA GLN A 29 -1.88 5.45 9.95
C GLN A 29 -1.22 6.54 9.09
N GLU A 30 -2.04 7.30 8.35
CA GLU A 30 -1.54 8.43 7.55
C GLU A 30 -0.86 9.47 8.44
N ILE A 31 0.16 10.15 7.89
CA ILE A 31 0.95 11.15 8.61
C ILE A 31 0.08 12.27 9.22
N GLY A 32 -0.97 12.71 8.49
CA GLY A 32 -1.91 13.70 8.98
C GLY A 32 -2.67 13.28 10.25
N GLU A 33 -2.91 11.98 10.42
CA GLU A 33 -3.53 11.41 11.61
C GLU A 33 -2.54 11.35 12.78
N ASP A 34 -1.26 11.03 12.52
CA ASP A 34 -0.20 11.09 13.53
C ASP A 34 0.05 12.52 14.00
N GLU A 35 0.04 13.49 13.07
CA GLU A 35 0.11 14.91 13.42
C GLU A 35 -1.08 15.37 14.27
N ALA A 36 -2.30 14.94 13.93
CA ALA A 36 -3.49 15.27 14.71
C ALA A 36 -3.40 14.67 16.13
N LEU A 37 -2.90 13.44 16.25
CA LEU A 37 -2.65 12.78 17.53
C LEU A 37 -1.61 13.56 18.37
N ALA A 38 -0.51 13.97 17.74
CA ALA A 38 0.53 14.76 18.38
C ALA A 38 0.05 16.16 18.80
N ARG A 39 -0.83 16.81 18.01
CA ARG A 39 -1.42 18.10 18.40
C ARG A 39 -2.37 17.98 19.58
N GLU A 40 -3.12 16.88 19.68
CA GLU A 40 -4.11 16.67 20.74
C GLU A 40 -3.50 16.18 22.05
N PHE A 41 -2.49 15.29 21.99
CA PHE A 41 -1.92 14.60 23.14
C PHE A 41 -0.40 14.81 23.30
N GLY A 42 0.16 15.85 22.65
CA GLY A 42 1.61 16.06 22.62
C GLY A 42 2.23 16.49 23.94
N ASP A 43 1.43 16.78 24.96
CA ASP A 43 1.87 16.95 26.35
C ASP A 43 2.04 15.62 27.10
N ARG A 44 1.57 14.52 26.50
CA ARG A 44 1.52 13.16 27.10
C ARG A 44 2.17 12.09 26.20
N ILE A 45 2.50 12.40 24.94
CA ILE A 45 3.18 11.51 24.01
C ILE A 45 4.48 12.18 23.57
N ASP A 46 5.62 11.59 23.97
CA ASP A 46 6.94 12.15 23.66
C ASP A 46 7.37 11.83 22.24
N TRP A 47 7.05 10.62 21.76
CA TRP A 47 7.48 10.14 20.46
C TRP A 47 6.41 9.28 19.78
N ILE A 48 6.24 9.44 18.47
CA ILE A 48 5.43 8.54 17.64
C ILE A 48 6.36 7.81 16.68
N VAL A 49 6.32 6.49 16.71
CA VAL A 49 6.96 5.59 15.73
C VAL A 49 5.86 5.03 14.84
N GLY A 50 5.86 5.43 13.59
CA GLY A 50 4.80 5.10 12.65
C GLY A 50 5.28 4.31 11.43
N GLY A 51 4.33 4.04 10.55
CA GLY A 51 4.51 3.45 9.22
C GLY A 51 3.43 3.96 8.28
N HIS A 52 3.05 3.19 7.28
CA HIS A 52 1.98 3.40 6.31
C HIS A 52 2.40 4.03 4.99
N GLU A 53 3.13 5.16 4.98
CA GLU A 53 3.49 5.88 3.75
C GLU A 53 4.60 5.19 2.93
N HIS A 54 5.34 4.26 3.54
CA HIS A 54 6.46 3.55 2.93
C HIS A 54 7.66 4.43 2.53
N VAL A 55 7.70 5.67 3.03
CA VAL A 55 8.81 6.62 2.86
C VAL A 55 9.27 7.17 4.19
N ALA A 56 10.58 7.41 4.32
CA ALA A 56 11.15 7.95 5.54
C ALA A 56 10.65 9.37 5.82
N GLN A 57 10.16 9.60 7.04
CA GLN A 57 9.67 10.89 7.50
C GLN A 57 10.17 11.20 8.90
N PHE A 58 10.50 12.46 9.14
CA PHE A 58 10.87 13.00 10.43
C PHE A 58 10.16 14.35 10.62
N LEU A 59 9.24 14.43 11.57
CA LEU A 59 8.48 15.63 11.87
C LEU A 59 8.52 15.95 13.35
N ARG A 60 8.38 17.24 13.69
CA ARG A 60 8.18 17.69 15.05
C ARG A 60 6.87 18.49 15.14
N VAL A 61 5.98 18.03 15.99
CA VAL A 61 4.67 18.67 16.20
C VAL A 61 4.55 19.01 17.69
N GLY A 62 4.73 20.29 18.01
CA GLY A 62 4.83 20.71 19.40
C GLY A 62 6.02 20.07 20.12
N ALA A 63 5.75 19.35 21.20
CA ALA A 63 6.76 18.59 21.95
C ALA A 63 7.00 17.17 21.39
N THR A 64 6.04 16.62 20.64
CA THR A 64 6.11 15.26 20.10
C THR A 64 6.96 15.20 18.85
N THR A 65 7.81 14.17 18.74
CA THR A 65 8.53 13.83 17.51
C THR A 65 7.86 12.63 16.84
N ILE A 66 7.73 12.68 15.51
CA ILE A 66 7.17 11.60 14.69
C ILE A 66 8.26 11.09 13.77
N THR A 67 8.47 9.76 13.76
CA THR A 67 9.40 9.09 12.84
C THR A 67 8.72 7.93 12.15
N LYS A 68 8.90 7.84 10.83
CA LYS A 68 8.50 6.70 9.99
C LYS A 68 9.69 6.34 9.10
N ALA A 69 10.06 5.08 9.04
CA ALA A 69 11.12 4.61 8.15
C ALA A 69 10.53 4.17 6.78
N ASP A 70 11.40 3.90 5.81
CA ASP A 70 10.97 3.35 4.52
C ASP A 70 10.41 1.94 4.68
N ALA A 71 9.64 1.51 3.68
CA ALA A 71 9.15 0.14 3.60
C ALA A 71 10.28 -0.88 3.36
N ASP A 72 9.95 -2.15 3.57
CA ASP A 72 10.77 -3.31 3.22
C ASP A 72 12.14 -3.33 3.93
N ALA A 73 12.21 -2.73 5.12
CA ALA A 73 13.44 -2.61 5.90
C ALA A 73 14.61 -1.98 5.12
N LYS A 74 14.35 -1.07 4.18
CA LYS A 74 15.40 -0.29 3.48
C LYS A 74 16.12 0.64 4.44
N THR A 75 15.38 1.21 5.40
CA THR A 75 15.91 2.05 6.46
C THR A 75 15.30 1.69 7.82
N ALA A 76 15.96 2.13 8.89
CA ALA A 76 15.43 2.09 10.25
C ALA A 76 15.80 3.35 11.02
N TYR A 77 14.93 3.86 11.89
CA TYR A 77 15.31 4.89 12.84
C TYR A 77 15.91 4.28 14.11
N ARG A 78 17.14 4.66 14.45
CA ARG A 78 17.69 4.47 15.77
C ARG A 78 17.33 5.66 16.63
N ILE A 79 16.57 5.43 17.70
CA ILE A 79 16.14 6.47 18.64
C ILE A 79 16.85 6.23 19.97
N ASP A 80 17.71 7.18 20.36
CA ASP A 80 18.46 7.13 21.63
C ASP A 80 17.74 8.06 22.63
N VAL A 81 17.17 7.49 23.69
CA VAL A 81 16.49 8.21 24.78
C VAL A 81 17.35 8.18 26.03
N ARG A 82 17.62 9.33 26.61
CA ARG A 82 18.44 9.47 27.83
C ARG A 82 17.74 10.32 28.86
N PRO A 83 17.65 9.88 30.13
CA PRO A 83 17.19 10.73 31.20
C PRO A 83 18.16 11.91 31.39
N THR A 84 17.61 13.09 31.63
CA THR A 84 18.40 14.29 31.98
C THR A 84 18.32 14.51 33.50
N ALA A 85 19.46 14.79 34.11
CA ALA A 85 19.52 15.06 35.54
C ALA A 85 18.94 16.46 35.86
N GLY A 86 18.07 16.56 36.87
CA GLY A 86 17.66 17.82 37.49
C GLY A 86 16.27 18.30 37.15
N GLY A 87 15.31 17.96 38.01
CA GLY A 87 13.91 18.44 37.99
C GLY A 87 13.03 17.60 38.91
N GLU A 88 11.87 18.12 39.28
CA GLU A 88 10.84 17.37 40.03
C GLU A 88 10.18 16.26 39.18
N ARG A 89 10.31 16.31 37.86
CA ARG A 89 9.94 15.25 36.92
C ARG A 89 11.15 14.84 36.11
N PRO A 90 11.30 13.55 35.80
CA PRO A 90 12.33 13.08 34.87
C PRO A 90 12.12 13.78 33.53
N ALA A 91 13.15 14.46 33.06
CA ALA A 91 13.18 15.01 31.72
C ALA A 91 14.05 14.08 30.84
N PHE A 92 13.72 13.98 29.56
CA PHE A 92 14.44 13.12 28.63
C PHE A 92 14.98 13.92 27.46
N THR A 93 16.15 13.57 27.00
CA THR A 93 16.65 13.99 25.69
C THR A 93 16.54 12.81 24.77
N ALA A 94 15.86 12.97 23.64
CA ALA A 94 15.74 11.96 22.62
C ALA A 94 16.32 12.45 21.30
N THR A 95 17.14 11.62 20.65
CA THR A 95 17.72 11.88 19.33
C THR A 95 17.42 10.72 18.41
N ALA A 96 17.25 10.99 17.12
CA ALA A 96 17.03 9.96 16.13
C ALA A 96 18.01 10.08 14.97
N ALA A 97 18.43 8.94 14.44
CA ALA A 97 19.23 8.84 13.24
C ALA A 97 18.59 7.82 12.30
N LEU A 98 18.37 8.21 11.05
CA LEU A 98 17.97 7.28 10.00
C LEU A 98 19.19 6.47 9.59
N VAL A 99 19.07 5.15 9.66
CA VAL A 99 20.09 4.18 9.29
C VAL A 99 19.65 3.49 8.01
N GLU A 100 20.46 3.56 6.98
CA GLU A 100 20.26 2.81 5.75
C GLU A 100 20.70 1.35 5.97
N LEU A 101 19.83 0.41 5.60
CA LEU A 101 20.05 -1.03 5.79
C LEU A 101 20.48 -1.65 4.45
N ASP A 102 21.70 -1.36 4.04
CA ASP A 102 22.29 -1.84 2.80
C ASP A 102 23.32 -2.96 3.04
N LYS A 103 24.07 -3.31 2.00
CA LYS A 103 25.10 -4.38 2.05
C LYS A 103 26.28 -4.07 2.97
N SER A 104 26.42 -2.84 3.47
CA SER A 104 27.49 -2.48 4.43
C SER A 104 27.16 -2.89 5.85
N VAL A 105 25.89 -3.18 6.14
CA VAL A 105 25.46 -3.65 7.47
C VAL A 105 25.84 -5.11 7.64
N GLU A 106 26.59 -5.41 8.69
CA GLU A 106 26.99 -6.77 9.01
C GLU A 106 25.76 -7.63 9.37
N LEU A 107 25.65 -8.80 8.74
CA LEU A 107 24.53 -9.71 8.96
C LEU A 107 24.72 -10.49 10.27
N ASP A 108 23.71 -10.46 11.13
CA ASP A 108 23.65 -11.33 12.30
C ASP A 108 23.49 -12.80 11.88
N SER A 109 24.45 -13.64 12.31
CA SER A 109 24.50 -15.05 11.88
C SER A 109 23.31 -15.90 12.35
N ASP A 110 22.71 -15.56 13.50
CA ASP A 110 21.54 -16.27 14.03
C ASP A 110 20.31 -15.89 13.23
N MET A 111 20.19 -14.62 12.88
CA MET A 111 19.11 -14.12 12.02
C MET A 111 19.20 -14.70 10.61
N VAL A 112 20.39 -14.80 10.01
CA VAL A 112 20.59 -15.47 8.71
C VAL A 112 20.08 -16.91 8.75
N ARG A 113 20.39 -17.67 9.80
CA ARG A 113 19.89 -19.05 9.96
C ARG A 113 18.37 -19.09 10.14
N HIS A 114 17.81 -18.15 10.88
CA HIS A 114 16.37 -18.05 11.09
C HIS A 114 15.64 -17.75 9.78
N VAL A 115 16.13 -16.79 8.99
CA VAL A 115 15.58 -16.44 7.67
C VAL A 115 15.68 -17.64 6.72
N ALA A 116 16.84 -18.30 6.64
CA ALA A 116 17.01 -19.48 5.78
C ALA A 116 16.01 -20.60 6.15
N THR A 117 15.81 -20.86 7.44
CA THR A 117 14.82 -21.85 7.91
C THR A 117 13.39 -21.44 7.52
N SER A 118 13.05 -20.15 7.62
CA SER A 118 11.75 -19.62 7.24
C SER A 118 11.49 -19.72 5.73
N LEU A 119 12.51 -19.47 4.91
CA LEU A 119 12.43 -19.62 3.46
C LEU A 119 12.22 -21.09 3.05
N VAL A 120 12.85 -22.05 3.72
CA VAL A 120 12.61 -23.49 3.49
C VAL A 120 11.16 -23.85 3.83
N ARG A 121 10.62 -23.35 4.95
CA ARG A 121 9.21 -23.58 5.32
C ARG A 121 8.26 -22.98 4.30
N LEU A 122 8.52 -21.74 3.85
CA LEU A 122 7.73 -21.09 2.80
C LEU A 122 7.75 -21.90 1.51
N ALA A 123 8.94 -22.31 1.03
CA ALA A 123 9.09 -23.11 -0.18
C ALA A 123 8.32 -24.44 -0.09
N THR A 124 8.39 -25.13 1.06
CA THR A 124 7.63 -26.36 1.29
C THR A 124 6.12 -26.13 1.28
N ALA A 125 5.64 -25.06 1.89
CA ALA A 125 4.22 -24.72 1.92
C ALA A 125 3.69 -24.39 0.52
N ILE A 126 4.45 -23.64 -0.27
CA ILE A 126 4.10 -23.28 -1.64
C ILE A 126 4.10 -24.53 -2.52
N GLU A 127 5.12 -25.39 -2.45
CA GLU A 127 5.16 -26.64 -3.20
C GLU A 127 3.97 -27.54 -2.85
N GLY A 128 3.62 -27.64 -1.57
CA GLY A 128 2.44 -28.39 -1.12
C GLY A 128 1.11 -27.83 -1.61
N LYS A 129 0.99 -26.49 -1.74
CA LYS A 129 -0.23 -25.81 -2.21
C LYS A 129 -0.37 -25.82 -3.73
N THR A 130 0.73 -25.65 -4.46
CA THR A 130 0.73 -25.39 -5.91
C THR A 130 1.25 -26.56 -6.76
N GLY A 131 1.96 -27.50 -6.16
CA GLY A 131 2.71 -28.54 -6.85
C GLY A 131 3.95 -28.03 -7.60
N ARG A 132 4.35 -26.77 -7.38
CA ARG A 132 5.50 -26.08 -8.02
C ARG A 132 6.50 -25.63 -6.98
N LYS A 133 7.77 -25.67 -7.34
CA LYS A 133 8.85 -25.14 -6.51
C LYS A 133 8.88 -23.61 -6.57
N LEU A 134 9.35 -22.99 -5.51
CA LEU A 134 9.42 -21.53 -5.38
C LEU A 134 10.17 -20.84 -6.54
N LEU A 135 11.21 -21.49 -7.08
CA LEU A 135 12.04 -20.94 -8.17
C LEU A 135 11.64 -21.45 -9.56
N ASP A 136 10.56 -22.23 -9.68
CA ASP A 136 10.08 -22.68 -11.00
C ASP A 136 9.64 -21.48 -11.83
N VAL A 137 10.11 -21.40 -13.07
CA VAL A 137 9.71 -20.36 -14.02
C VAL A 137 8.29 -20.65 -14.51
N VAL A 138 7.40 -19.70 -14.33
CA VAL A 138 6.00 -19.78 -14.78
C VAL A 138 5.84 -19.14 -16.15
N ALA A 139 6.52 -18.02 -16.38
CA ALA A 139 6.51 -17.28 -17.64
C ALA A 139 7.81 -16.48 -17.80
N THR A 140 8.08 -16.06 -19.02
CA THR A 140 9.12 -15.07 -19.33
C THR A 140 8.44 -13.85 -19.97
N THR A 141 8.78 -12.66 -19.54
CA THR A 141 8.20 -11.43 -20.08
C THR A 141 9.06 -10.89 -21.21
N GLU A 142 8.42 -10.41 -22.29
CA GLU A 142 9.11 -9.69 -23.38
C GLU A 142 9.30 -8.21 -23.05
N HIS A 143 8.52 -7.67 -22.12
CA HIS A 143 8.51 -6.27 -21.72
C HIS A 143 8.87 -6.10 -20.24
N LEU A 144 9.32 -4.90 -19.88
CA LEU A 144 9.47 -4.50 -18.49
C LEU A 144 8.11 -4.55 -17.79
N LEU A 145 8.02 -5.31 -16.70
CA LEU A 145 6.85 -5.29 -15.81
C LEU A 145 7.19 -4.43 -14.59
N GLU A 146 6.69 -3.22 -14.58
CA GLU A 146 6.95 -2.24 -13.53
C GLU A 146 6.08 -2.55 -12.32
N GLY A 147 6.70 -2.89 -11.20
CA GLY A 147 6.04 -3.29 -9.95
C GLY A 147 6.40 -2.42 -8.75
N THR A 148 7.24 -1.40 -8.92
CA THR A 148 7.59 -0.49 -7.82
C THR A 148 6.38 0.35 -7.38
N GLU A 149 6.19 0.53 -6.08
CA GLU A 149 5.03 1.20 -5.51
C GLU A 149 4.78 2.61 -6.06
N PRO A 150 5.78 3.50 -6.21
CA PRO A 150 5.55 4.82 -6.77
C PRO A 150 4.98 4.77 -8.20
N THR A 151 5.36 3.76 -8.96
CA THR A 151 4.93 3.60 -10.36
C THR A 151 3.51 3.04 -10.45
N ILE A 152 3.24 1.90 -9.80
CA ILE A 152 1.92 1.24 -9.87
C ILE A 152 0.81 2.01 -9.14
N ARG A 153 1.17 2.97 -8.30
CA ARG A 153 0.22 3.83 -7.56
C ARG A 153 0.03 5.22 -8.19
N GLY A 154 0.75 5.53 -9.26
CA GLY A 154 0.69 6.84 -9.92
C GLY A 154 0.36 6.80 -11.40
N ARG A 155 0.55 5.68 -12.08
CA ARG A 155 0.27 5.52 -13.51
C ARG A 155 -0.01 4.07 -13.89
N GLU A 156 -0.54 3.89 -15.11
CA GLU A 156 -0.67 2.59 -15.78
C GLU A 156 0.69 1.91 -15.93
N THR A 157 0.74 0.59 -15.73
CA THR A 157 1.94 -0.23 -15.84
C THR A 157 1.66 -1.55 -16.54
N ALA A 158 2.65 -2.08 -17.26
CA ALA A 158 2.52 -3.37 -17.93
C ALA A 158 2.23 -4.53 -16.95
N LEU A 159 2.70 -4.46 -15.69
CA LEU A 159 2.32 -5.42 -14.67
C LEU A 159 0.85 -5.29 -14.29
N GLY A 160 0.37 -4.07 -14.10
CA GLY A 160 -1.03 -3.80 -13.79
C GLY A 160 -1.97 -4.29 -14.89
N ASP A 161 -1.62 -3.98 -16.16
CA ASP A 161 -2.37 -4.44 -17.34
C ASP A 161 -2.42 -5.96 -17.40
N LEU A 162 -1.27 -6.63 -17.24
CA LEU A 162 -1.20 -8.09 -17.24
C LEU A 162 -2.16 -8.71 -16.19
N LEU A 163 -2.18 -8.20 -14.97
CA LEU A 163 -3.01 -8.72 -13.89
C LEU A 163 -4.50 -8.48 -14.18
N CYS A 164 -4.84 -7.29 -14.66
CA CYS A 164 -6.21 -6.93 -14.99
C CYS A 164 -6.71 -7.67 -16.25
N ASP A 165 -5.87 -7.84 -17.28
CA ASP A 165 -6.23 -8.63 -18.47
C ASP A 165 -6.46 -10.10 -18.12
N ILE A 166 -5.64 -10.70 -17.26
CA ILE A 166 -5.87 -12.08 -16.77
C ILE A 166 -7.23 -12.21 -16.08
N LEU A 167 -7.59 -11.26 -15.21
CA LEU A 167 -8.90 -11.26 -14.54
C LEU A 167 -10.03 -11.11 -15.55
N ARG A 168 -9.91 -10.15 -16.46
CA ARG A 168 -10.89 -9.86 -17.49
C ARG A 168 -11.13 -11.07 -18.40
N ASP A 169 -10.07 -11.65 -18.93
CA ASP A 169 -10.14 -12.75 -19.90
C ASP A 169 -10.61 -14.05 -19.24
N ARG A 170 -10.17 -14.30 -17.99
CA ARG A 170 -10.54 -15.52 -17.24
C ARG A 170 -12.03 -15.66 -17.01
N PHE A 171 -12.73 -14.52 -16.88
CA PHE A 171 -14.15 -14.49 -16.54
C PHE A 171 -15.03 -13.92 -17.66
N ASP A 172 -14.47 -13.63 -18.84
CA ASP A 172 -15.16 -13.04 -20.00
C ASP A 172 -15.95 -11.77 -19.61
N LEU A 173 -15.21 -10.74 -19.17
CA LEU A 173 -15.76 -9.51 -18.62
C LEU A 173 -15.52 -8.31 -19.55
N ASP A 174 -16.35 -7.28 -19.38
CA ASP A 174 -16.14 -6.00 -20.07
C ASP A 174 -14.88 -5.31 -19.56
N LEU A 175 -14.66 -5.32 -18.24
CA LEU A 175 -13.51 -4.69 -17.62
C LEU A 175 -13.07 -5.41 -16.33
N ALA A 176 -11.82 -5.17 -15.95
CA ALA A 176 -11.30 -5.55 -14.65
C ALA A 176 -10.42 -4.43 -14.09
N PHE A 177 -10.28 -4.37 -12.78
CA PHE A 177 -9.40 -3.43 -12.13
C PHE A 177 -8.84 -3.98 -10.82
N VAL A 178 -7.59 -3.59 -10.55
CA VAL A 178 -6.86 -3.92 -9.32
C VAL A 178 -6.25 -2.63 -8.78
N ASN A 179 -6.45 -2.35 -7.50
CA ASN A 179 -5.81 -1.18 -6.89
C ASN A 179 -4.29 -1.41 -6.73
N GLY A 180 -3.50 -0.38 -7.02
CA GLY A 180 -2.04 -0.45 -6.95
C GLY A 180 -1.52 -0.90 -5.58
N GLY A 181 -2.25 -0.58 -4.50
CA GLY A 181 -1.90 -1.03 -3.15
C GLY A 181 -2.04 -2.54 -2.91
N ALA A 182 -2.76 -3.28 -3.76
CA ALA A 182 -2.86 -4.74 -3.68
C ALA A 182 -1.66 -5.45 -4.34
N ILE A 183 -0.93 -4.77 -5.23
CA ILE A 183 0.26 -5.30 -5.90
C ILE A 183 1.46 -5.02 -4.99
N ARG A 184 2.07 -6.06 -4.42
CA ARG A 184 3.00 -5.94 -3.29
C ARG A 184 4.45 -6.29 -3.60
N VAL A 185 4.77 -6.62 -4.86
CA VAL A 185 6.13 -7.03 -5.26
C VAL A 185 7.19 -5.94 -5.01
N ASN A 186 6.82 -4.67 -5.15
CA ASN A 186 7.68 -3.48 -4.99
C ASN A 186 9.05 -3.61 -5.68
N ASP A 187 9.08 -4.29 -6.81
CA ASP A 187 10.25 -4.52 -7.65
C ASP A 187 9.80 -4.68 -9.11
N ASP A 188 10.71 -4.44 -10.03
CA ASP A 188 10.46 -4.54 -11.46
C ASP A 188 10.97 -5.88 -12.01
N VAL A 189 10.21 -6.49 -12.94
CA VAL A 189 10.71 -7.62 -13.72
C VAL A 189 11.20 -7.09 -15.06
N PRO A 190 12.53 -7.15 -15.34
CA PRO A 190 13.09 -6.59 -16.57
C PRO A 190 12.62 -7.34 -17.82
N ALA A 191 12.66 -6.69 -18.96
CA ALA A 191 12.41 -7.33 -20.26
C ALA A 191 13.35 -8.55 -20.45
N GLY A 192 12.80 -9.68 -20.90
CA GLY A 192 13.49 -10.97 -20.97
C GLY A 192 13.63 -11.66 -19.60
N GLY A 193 13.09 -11.06 -18.54
CA GLY A 193 13.11 -11.61 -17.19
C GLY A 193 12.12 -12.77 -16.99
N ASN A 194 12.38 -13.56 -15.98
CA ASN A 194 11.52 -14.68 -15.60
C ASN A 194 10.56 -14.28 -14.50
N LEU A 195 9.29 -14.61 -14.68
CA LEU A 195 8.30 -14.69 -13.61
C LEU A 195 8.36 -16.09 -13.00
N ARG A 196 8.87 -16.22 -11.80
CA ARG A 196 8.88 -17.46 -11.03
C ARG A 196 7.70 -17.47 -10.08
N VAL A 197 7.46 -18.60 -9.46
CA VAL A 197 6.48 -18.75 -8.38
C VAL A 197 6.79 -17.73 -7.26
N TYR A 198 8.06 -17.48 -6.98
CA TYR A 198 8.51 -16.47 -6.00
C TYR A 198 7.99 -15.04 -6.31
N GLU A 199 8.14 -14.57 -7.54
CA GLU A 199 7.64 -13.24 -7.94
C GLU A 199 6.11 -13.19 -7.88
N LEU A 200 5.41 -14.27 -8.27
CA LEU A 200 3.96 -14.34 -8.19
C LEU A 200 3.46 -14.26 -6.75
N GLU A 201 4.11 -14.95 -5.79
CA GLU A 201 3.77 -14.84 -4.36
C GLU A 201 4.06 -13.43 -3.81
N GLY A 202 5.06 -12.73 -4.35
CA GLY A 202 5.34 -11.32 -4.03
C GLY A 202 4.29 -10.37 -4.59
N ILE A 203 3.79 -10.61 -5.81
CA ILE A 203 2.73 -9.82 -6.44
C ILE A 203 1.41 -9.96 -5.65
N PHE A 204 1.01 -11.21 -5.36
CA PHE A 204 -0.24 -11.56 -4.67
C PHE A 204 0.01 -11.92 -3.21
N TYR A 205 0.55 -10.98 -2.45
CA TYR A 205 0.87 -11.19 -1.03
C TYR A 205 -0.36 -11.52 -0.17
N TYR A 206 -1.51 -10.92 -0.48
CA TYR A 206 -2.77 -11.18 0.22
C TYR A 206 -3.55 -12.32 -0.45
N ASP A 207 -4.29 -13.11 0.34
CA ASP A 207 -5.19 -14.17 -0.18
C ASP A 207 -6.53 -13.59 -0.65
N ASP A 208 -6.46 -12.51 -1.46
CA ASP A 208 -7.62 -11.85 -2.02
C ASP A 208 -8.30 -12.74 -3.07
N LYS A 209 -9.62 -12.62 -3.15
CA LYS A 209 -10.44 -13.38 -4.10
C LYS A 209 -11.04 -12.46 -5.15
N PRO A 210 -11.10 -12.89 -6.42
CA PRO A 210 -11.84 -12.17 -7.44
C PRO A 210 -13.33 -12.07 -7.08
N VAL A 211 -13.88 -10.86 -7.22
CA VAL A 211 -15.32 -10.58 -7.10
C VAL A 211 -15.83 -10.08 -8.44
N ILE A 212 -16.88 -10.71 -8.96
CA ILE A 212 -17.54 -10.34 -10.21
C ILE A 212 -18.84 -9.62 -9.88
N PHE A 213 -19.10 -8.49 -10.53
CA PHE A 213 -20.25 -7.64 -10.29
C PHE A 213 -20.59 -6.79 -11.53
N GLU A 214 -21.64 -6.00 -11.45
CA GLU A 214 -22.04 -5.06 -12.50
C GLU A 214 -21.95 -3.62 -12.00
N LEU A 215 -21.49 -2.73 -12.87
CA LEU A 215 -21.40 -1.28 -12.68
C LEU A 215 -22.10 -0.57 -13.81
N THR A 216 -22.78 0.53 -13.50
CA THR A 216 -23.19 1.51 -14.53
C THR A 216 -21.98 2.35 -14.96
N GLY A 217 -22.03 2.94 -16.15
CA GLY A 217 -20.97 3.86 -16.58
C GLY A 217 -20.78 5.05 -15.63
N ARG A 218 -21.84 5.52 -14.95
CA ARG A 218 -21.72 6.57 -13.91
C ARG A 218 -20.92 6.11 -12.71
N GLU A 219 -21.13 4.87 -12.28
CA GLU A 219 -20.36 4.29 -11.18
C GLU A 219 -18.91 4.06 -11.56
N ILE A 220 -18.62 3.65 -12.82
CA ILE A 220 -17.27 3.53 -13.35
C ILE A 220 -16.57 4.90 -13.33
N LEU A 221 -17.23 5.95 -13.82
CA LEU A 221 -16.65 7.29 -13.81
C LEU A 221 -16.31 7.76 -12.39
N GLY A 222 -17.23 7.60 -11.44
CA GLY A 222 -16.98 7.93 -10.03
C GLY A 222 -15.84 7.12 -9.41
N LEU A 223 -15.71 5.84 -9.80
CA LEU A 223 -14.61 4.99 -9.38
C LEU A 223 -13.26 5.49 -9.92
N LEU A 224 -13.20 5.89 -11.20
CA LEU A 224 -11.99 6.45 -11.82
C LEU A 224 -11.59 7.77 -11.19
N GLU A 225 -12.53 8.69 -10.96
CA GLU A 225 -12.26 9.96 -10.27
C GLU A 225 -11.67 9.72 -8.89
N LYS A 226 -12.23 8.77 -8.15
CA LYS A 226 -11.72 8.41 -6.83
C LYS A 226 -10.34 7.75 -6.90
N SER A 227 -10.11 6.88 -7.88
CA SER A 227 -8.82 6.25 -8.14
C SER A 227 -7.70 7.28 -8.28
N VAL A 228 -7.91 8.29 -9.13
CA VAL A 228 -6.87 9.28 -9.43
C VAL A 228 -6.76 10.38 -8.38
N SER A 229 -7.72 10.51 -7.47
CA SER A 229 -7.81 11.64 -6.51
C SER A 229 -6.56 11.86 -5.65
N GLN A 230 -5.71 10.86 -5.50
CA GLN A 230 -4.45 10.90 -4.76
C GLN A 230 -3.29 10.27 -5.55
N ALA A 231 -3.39 10.21 -6.86
CA ALA A 231 -2.35 9.65 -7.73
C ALA A 231 -1.01 10.36 -7.57
N THR A 232 -1.03 11.69 -7.39
CA THR A 232 0.18 12.51 -7.16
C THR A 232 0.87 12.23 -5.82
N LEU A 233 0.17 11.59 -4.89
CA LEU A 233 0.68 11.21 -3.57
C LEU A 233 1.10 9.73 -3.51
N GLY A 234 0.99 8.97 -4.61
CA GLY A 234 1.32 7.54 -4.65
C GLY A 234 0.42 6.69 -3.76
N HIS A 235 -0.84 7.08 -3.59
CA HIS A 235 -1.76 6.35 -2.73
C HIS A 235 -2.20 5.04 -3.37
N GLY A 236 -2.29 3.96 -2.58
CA GLY A 236 -2.62 2.61 -3.05
C GLY A 236 -4.02 2.43 -3.67
N ARG A 237 -4.88 3.45 -3.69
CA ARG A 237 -6.19 3.43 -4.35
C ARG A 237 -6.12 3.60 -5.87
N PHE A 238 -5.00 4.04 -6.43
CA PHE A 238 -4.84 4.14 -7.88
C PHE A 238 -5.13 2.78 -8.53
N LEU A 239 -6.02 2.76 -9.53
CA LEU A 239 -6.45 1.53 -10.18
C LEU A 239 -5.63 1.26 -11.44
N GLN A 240 -5.10 0.05 -11.53
CA GLN A 240 -4.69 -0.57 -12.78
C GLN A 240 -5.94 -1.19 -13.41
N VAL A 241 -6.09 -1.10 -14.73
CA VAL A 241 -7.36 -1.42 -15.39
C VAL A 241 -7.17 -2.26 -16.66
N ALA A 242 -8.17 -3.05 -17.04
CA ALA A 242 -8.25 -3.72 -18.35
C ALA A 242 -9.64 -3.55 -18.97
N GLY A 243 -9.70 -3.52 -20.29
CA GLY A 243 -10.93 -3.29 -21.05
C GLY A 243 -11.43 -1.85 -21.01
N LEU A 244 -10.68 -0.95 -20.41
CA LEU A 244 -11.01 0.46 -20.20
C LEU A 244 -9.80 1.34 -20.57
N ARG A 245 -10.06 2.51 -21.16
CA ARG A 245 -9.07 3.56 -21.39
C ARG A 245 -9.62 4.88 -20.92
N PHE A 246 -8.79 5.67 -20.27
CA PHE A 246 -9.16 7.02 -19.82
C PHE A 246 -7.91 7.88 -19.66
N SER A 247 -8.10 9.19 -19.65
CA SER A 247 -7.10 10.16 -19.22
C SER A 247 -7.61 10.94 -18.02
N TYR A 248 -6.70 11.52 -17.27
CA TYR A 248 -7.05 12.42 -16.18
C TYR A 248 -6.12 13.64 -16.18
N GLU A 249 -6.63 14.75 -15.75
CA GLU A 249 -5.88 16.00 -15.60
C GLU A 249 -5.51 16.23 -14.15
N VAL A 250 -4.33 16.82 -13.94
CA VAL A 250 -3.89 17.30 -12.62
C VAL A 250 -3.88 18.82 -12.65
N ALA A 251 -4.74 19.44 -11.87
CA ALA A 251 -4.80 20.89 -11.74
C ALA A 251 -3.60 21.44 -10.94
N PRO A 252 -3.27 22.72 -11.06
CA PRO A 252 -2.17 23.35 -10.31
C PRO A 252 -2.30 23.26 -8.78
N ASP A 253 -3.52 23.08 -8.26
CA ASP A 253 -3.79 22.86 -6.83
C ASP A 253 -3.68 21.39 -6.42
N GLY A 254 -3.26 20.50 -7.33
CA GLY A 254 -3.08 19.06 -7.10
C GLY A 254 -4.35 18.22 -7.23
N LYS A 255 -5.52 18.85 -7.46
CA LYS A 255 -6.75 18.11 -7.70
C LYS A 255 -6.73 17.44 -9.06
N THR A 256 -7.32 16.26 -9.12
CA THR A 256 -7.43 15.46 -10.33
C THR A 256 -8.87 15.43 -10.83
N ARG A 257 -9.03 15.25 -12.13
CA ARG A 257 -10.34 15.15 -12.79
C ARG A 257 -10.26 14.14 -13.93
N VAL A 258 -11.30 13.31 -14.06
CA VAL A 258 -11.54 12.45 -15.23
C VAL A 258 -12.68 13.05 -16.06
N ASP A 259 -12.49 13.24 -17.36
CA ASP A 259 -13.58 13.64 -18.25
C ASP A 259 -14.27 12.38 -18.80
N ALA A 260 -15.59 12.32 -18.65
CA ALA A 260 -16.40 11.20 -19.16
C ALA A 260 -16.26 11.01 -20.68
N ALA A 261 -15.96 12.08 -21.42
CA ALA A 261 -15.77 12.03 -22.87
C ALA A 261 -14.47 11.29 -23.26
N ASP A 262 -13.50 11.24 -22.37
CA ASP A 262 -12.22 10.56 -22.60
C ASP A 262 -12.24 9.09 -22.16
N VAL A 263 -13.33 8.64 -21.55
CA VAL A 263 -13.45 7.26 -21.08
C VAL A 263 -14.03 6.38 -22.16
N THR A 264 -13.31 5.34 -22.54
CA THR A 264 -13.75 4.34 -23.51
C THR A 264 -13.67 2.94 -22.93
N VAL A 265 -14.59 2.07 -23.35
CA VAL A 265 -14.67 0.66 -22.90
C VAL A 265 -14.64 -0.27 -24.10
N ARG A 266 -13.92 -1.36 -24.00
CA ARG A 266 -13.95 -2.49 -24.93
C ARG A 266 -14.75 -3.62 -24.31
N PRO A 267 -16.02 -3.82 -24.73
CA PRO A 267 -16.86 -4.88 -24.16
C PRO A 267 -16.26 -6.29 -24.32
N ALA A 268 -16.71 -7.23 -23.52
CA ALA A 268 -16.35 -8.65 -23.66
C ALA A 268 -16.59 -9.15 -25.08
N GLY A 269 -15.62 -9.88 -25.63
CA GLY A 269 -15.65 -10.36 -27.01
C GLY A 269 -15.52 -9.28 -28.10
N GLY A 270 -15.51 -8.00 -27.73
CA GLY A 270 -15.30 -6.88 -28.68
C GLY A 270 -13.83 -6.62 -28.98
N THR A 271 -13.57 -6.07 -30.17
CA THR A 271 -12.20 -5.68 -30.61
C THR A 271 -11.96 -4.19 -30.50
N GLU A 272 -13.03 -3.38 -30.49
CA GLU A 272 -12.96 -1.92 -30.57
C GLU A 272 -13.36 -1.27 -29.23
N PHE A 273 -12.71 -0.16 -28.92
CA PHE A 273 -13.09 0.71 -27.81
C PHE A 273 -14.20 1.66 -28.25
N ALA A 274 -15.26 1.77 -27.47
CA ALA A 274 -16.37 2.69 -27.68
C ALA A 274 -16.52 3.64 -26.46
N PRO A 275 -17.09 4.85 -26.64
CA PRO A 275 -17.34 5.76 -25.54
C PRO A 275 -18.12 5.10 -24.40
N LEU A 276 -17.80 5.46 -23.15
CA LEU A 276 -18.52 4.99 -21.98
C LEU A 276 -19.97 5.48 -21.98
N GLU A 277 -20.92 4.54 -22.02
CA GLU A 277 -22.34 4.83 -21.90
C GLU A 277 -22.76 4.89 -20.42
N LEU A 278 -23.10 6.08 -19.93
CA LEU A 278 -23.27 6.32 -18.48
C LEU A 278 -24.37 5.46 -17.84
N ASP A 279 -25.42 5.12 -18.57
CA ASP A 279 -26.56 4.36 -18.04
C ASP A 279 -26.50 2.86 -18.39
N ARG A 280 -25.51 2.43 -19.19
CA ARG A 280 -25.26 1.03 -19.51
C ARG A 280 -24.62 0.32 -18.33
N ARG A 281 -24.98 -0.97 -18.14
CA ARG A 281 -24.29 -1.86 -17.19
C ARG A 281 -23.15 -2.60 -17.87
N TYR A 282 -22.04 -2.70 -17.15
CA TYR A 282 -20.84 -3.38 -17.56
C TYR A 282 -20.50 -4.44 -16.52
N ARG A 283 -20.13 -5.65 -16.98
CA ARG A 283 -19.64 -6.71 -16.12
C ARG A 283 -18.17 -6.46 -15.79
N ALA A 284 -17.85 -6.46 -14.51
CA ALA A 284 -16.53 -6.13 -14.01
C ALA A 284 -16.01 -7.14 -13.00
N ALA A 285 -14.68 -7.20 -12.82
CA ALA A 285 -14.06 -7.88 -11.70
C ALA A 285 -13.05 -6.98 -10.98
N THR A 286 -12.92 -7.23 -9.70
CA THR A 286 -11.84 -6.70 -8.84
C THR A 286 -11.52 -7.69 -7.74
N LEU A 287 -10.59 -7.33 -6.84
CA LEU A 287 -10.29 -8.11 -5.65
C LEU A 287 -11.30 -7.82 -4.52
N ASP A 288 -11.55 -8.79 -3.65
CA ASP A 288 -12.56 -8.67 -2.59
C ASP A 288 -12.22 -7.59 -1.55
N TYR A 289 -10.93 -7.32 -1.31
CA TYR A 289 -10.51 -6.17 -0.53
C TYR A 289 -11.00 -4.85 -1.13
N THR A 290 -10.74 -4.64 -2.42
CA THR A 290 -11.15 -3.45 -3.17
C THR A 290 -12.68 -3.33 -3.21
N TRP A 291 -13.38 -4.46 -3.41
CA TRP A 291 -14.83 -4.52 -3.40
C TRP A 291 -15.42 -4.09 -2.06
N ARG A 292 -14.94 -4.65 -0.94
CA ARG A 292 -15.48 -4.39 0.41
C ARG A 292 -15.21 -2.96 0.85
N ASN A 293 -13.96 -2.49 0.69
CA ASN A 293 -13.55 -1.19 1.21
C ASN A 293 -13.75 -0.05 0.21
N GLY A 294 -13.72 -0.32 -1.08
CA GLY A 294 -13.81 0.70 -2.11
C GLY A 294 -15.22 0.91 -2.64
N TYR A 295 -15.92 -0.17 -2.94
CA TYR A 295 -17.21 -0.08 -3.63
C TYR A 295 -18.40 -0.23 -2.69
N ARG A 296 -18.39 -1.26 -1.83
CA ARG A 296 -19.52 -1.59 -0.98
C ARG A 296 -19.71 -0.60 0.16
N ASP A 297 -18.65 -0.27 0.86
CA ASP A 297 -18.72 0.52 2.10
C ASP A 297 -18.45 2.03 1.86
N ARG A 298 -18.13 2.43 0.62
CA ARG A 298 -17.91 3.82 0.18
C ARG A 298 -16.83 4.60 0.94
N ASP A 299 -15.95 3.92 1.67
CA ASP A 299 -14.96 4.52 2.56
C ASP A 299 -13.54 4.62 1.95
N TRP A 300 -13.45 4.65 0.66
CA TRP A 300 -12.16 4.92 -0.02
C TRP A 300 -11.82 6.39 0.03
#